data_8b97e50dbf9587e6232c0560fcf79d72
#
_entry.id   8b97e50dbf9587e6232c0560fcf79d72
#
_cell.length_a   1.000
_cell.length_b   1.000
_cell.length_c   1.000
_cell.angle_alpha   90.00
_cell.angle_beta   90.00
_cell.angle_gamma   90.00
#
_symmetry.space_group_name_H-M   'P 1'
#
loop_
_entity.id
_entity.type
_entity.pdbx_description
1 polymer ?
#
loop_
_entity_poly.entity_id
_entity_poly.type
_entity_poly.pdbx_seq_one_letter_code
_entity_poly.pdbx_strand_id
1 'polypeptide(L)'
;LVYTMILKRRTAQNIVWGGIAGCFPTLIGWTAVTNQIDWEPLILFAVVFFWTPPHTWALAMRYREDYASVDVPMLPVIKDARGVANQIVLYSWVMVATSLVLWPVAETGLFYPIVALILGAGFLVEAHLMWLRARNSDELSMVKPMRLFHLSNLYLSLLFVAVALDPLLSR
;
A
#
# COMPACT_ATOMS: atom_id res chain seq x y z
N LEU A 1 19.03 12.13 3.60
CA LEU A 1 20.41 11.61 3.79
C LEU A 1 20.39 10.15 4.19
N VAL A 2 19.81 9.76 5.35
CA VAL A 2 19.84 8.36 5.88
C VAL A 2 19.23 7.37 4.90
N TYR A 3 18.03 7.65 4.37
CA TYR A 3 17.38 6.77 3.38
C TYR A 3 18.20 6.61 2.11
N THR A 4 18.58 7.72 1.48
CA THR A 4 19.21 7.68 0.15
C THR A 4 20.64 7.13 0.18
N MET A 5 21.42 7.47 1.23
CA MET A 5 22.84 7.11 1.30
C MET A 5 23.08 5.75 1.97
N ILE A 6 22.24 5.35 2.94
CA ILE A 6 22.47 4.16 3.75
C ILE A 6 21.45 3.06 3.42
N LEU A 7 20.15 3.32 3.55
CA LEU A 7 19.12 2.28 3.47
C LEU A 7 18.85 1.80 2.03
N LYS A 8 18.81 2.72 1.04
CA LYS A 8 18.44 2.40 -0.34
C LYS A 8 19.30 1.32 -0.98
N ARG A 9 20.60 1.26 -0.61
CA ARG A 9 21.57 0.31 -1.19
C ARG A 9 21.94 -0.86 -0.27
N ARG A 10 21.41 -0.90 0.97
CA ARG A 10 21.83 -1.88 1.99
C ARG A 10 20.73 -2.82 2.46
N THR A 11 19.47 -2.52 2.19
CA THR A 11 18.37 -3.35 2.67
C THR A 11 17.26 -3.50 1.64
N ALA A 12 16.72 -4.71 1.56
CA ALA A 12 15.54 -5.02 0.74
C ALA A 12 14.25 -4.38 1.27
N GLN A 13 14.26 -3.93 2.51
CA GLN A 13 13.15 -3.19 3.13
C GLN A 13 13.27 -1.67 2.92
N ASN A 14 14.13 -1.24 1.98
CA ASN A 14 14.31 0.16 1.66
C ASN A 14 12.98 0.89 1.37
N ILE A 15 12.03 0.19 0.74
CA ILE A 15 10.70 0.71 0.42
C ILE A 15 9.85 0.94 1.68
N VAL A 16 9.91 0.05 2.65
CA VAL A 16 9.17 0.19 3.91
C VAL A 16 9.62 1.44 4.66
N TRP A 17 10.93 1.61 4.83
CA TRP A 17 11.48 2.79 5.50
C TRP A 17 11.36 4.08 4.68
N GLY A 18 11.54 3.99 3.35
CA GLY A 18 11.38 5.13 2.44
C GLY A 18 9.94 5.60 2.31
N GLY A 19 8.98 4.67 2.43
CA GLY A 19 7.55 4.93 2.37
C GLY A 19 7.04 5.87 3.47
N ILE A 20 7.71 5.91 4.63
CA ILE A 20 7.37 6.81 5.74
C ILE A 20 7.29 8.27 5.27
N ALA A 21 8.23 8.72 4.45
CA ALA A 21 8.23 10.11 3.95
C ALA A 21 6.98 10.43 3.10
N GLY A 22 6.47 9.47 2.34
CA GLY A 22 5.26 9.60 1.53
C GLY A 22 3.95 9.62 2.32
N CYS A 23 3.99 9.27 3.62
CA CYS A 23 2.80 9.27 4.48
C CYS A 23 2.54 10.62 5.17
N PHE A 24 3.54 11.49 5.28
CA PHE A 24 3.42 12.80 5.96
C PHE A 24 2.35 13.74 5.38
N PRO A 25 2.03 13.74 4.09
CA PRO A 25 0.97 14.60 3.57
C PRO A 25 -0.37 14.44 4.29
N THR A 26 -0.70 13.25 4.80
CA THR A 26 -1.92 13.03 5.58
C THR A 26 -1.93 13.79 6.89
N LEU A 27 -0.79 13.77 7.61
CA LEU A 27 -0.62 14.52 8.86
C LEU A 27 -0.57 16.03 8.61
N ILE A 28 0.19 16.47 7.60
CA ILE A 28 0.36 17.88 7.27
C ILE A 28 -0.99 18.49 6.86
N GLY A 29 -1.75 17.81 5.99
CA GLY A 29 -3.07 18.29 5.56
C GLY A 29 -4.06 18.42 6.72
N TRP A 30 -4.08 17.46 7.64
CA TRP A 30 -4.93 17.50 8.82
C TRP A 30 -4.53 18.62 9.78
N THR A 31 -3.25 18.67 10.17
CA THR A 31 -2.75 19.68 11.11
C THR A 31 -2.85 21.10 10.57
N ALA A 32 -2.74 21.30 9.25
CA ALA A 32 -2.90 22.61 8.63
C ALA A 32 -4.31 23.19 8.80
N VAL A 33 -5.33 22.32 8.94
CA VAL A 33 -6.73 22.73 9.11
C VAL A 33 -7.16 22.76 10.58
N THR A 34 -6.79 21.73 11.34
CA THR A 34 -7.27 21.54 12.73
C THR A 34 -6.32 22.11 13.78
N ASN A 35 -5.06 22.36 13.43
CA ASN A 35 -3.97 22.72 14.34
C ASN A 35 -3.74 21.68 15.45
N GLN A 36 -4.15 20.42 15.23
CA GLN A 36 -4.05 19.31 16.19
C GLN A 36 -3.57 18.04 15.47
N ILE A 37 -3.07 17.09 16.26
CA ILE A 37 -2.74 15.72 15.78
C ILE A 37 -3.69 14.78 16.53
N ASP A 38 -4.69 14.28 15.80
CA ASP A 38 -5.69 13.32 16.29
C ASP A 38 -5.36 11.90 15.81
N TRP A 39 -6.19 10.92 16.16
CA TRP A 39 -6.01 9.53 15.73
C TRP A 39 -6.32 9.30 14.25
N GLU A 40 -7.25 10.07 13.68
CA GLU A 40 -7.70 9.95 12.30
C GLU A 40 -6.54 10.10 11.29
N PRO A 41 -5.75 11.20 11.33
CA PRO A 41 -4.63 11.35 10.41
C PRO A 41 -3.51 10.34 10.67
N LEU A 42 -3.36 9.81 11.89
CA LEU A 42 -2.40 8.74 12.18
C LEU A 42 -2.82 7.42 11.53
N ILE A 43 -4.12 7.10 11.51
CA ILE A 43 -4.64 5.93 10.82
C ILE A 43 -4.50 6.10 9.31
N LEU A 44 -4.82 7.27 8.75
CA LEU A 44 -4.60 7.56 7.33
C LEU A 44 -3.12 7.47 6.94
N PHE A 45 -2.23 7.96 7.80
CA PHE A 45 -0.78 7.76 7.66
C PHE A 45 -0.43 6.28 7.59
N ALA A 46 -0.97 5.47 8.52
CA ALA A 46 -0.72 4.03 8.56
C ALA A 46 -1.30 3.30 7.32
N VAL A 47 -2.46 3.72 6.81
CA VAL A 47 -3.01 3.19 5.55
C VAL A 47 -2.04 3.42 4.39
N VAL A 48 -1.53 4.64 4.21
CA VAL A 48 -0.55 4.96 3.15
C VAL A 48 0.75 4.19 3.37
N PHE A 49 1.19 4.06 4.62
CA PHE A 49 2.40 3.31 4.96
C PHE A 49 2.29 1.83 4.57
N PHE A 50 1.21 1.16 4.94
CA PHE A 50 0.99 -0.25 4.60
C PHE A 50 0.60 -0.47 3.13
N TRP A 51 0.08 0.56 2.45
CA TRP A 51 -0.17 0.55 1.01
C TRP A 51 1.13 0.59 0.19
N THR A 52 2.14 1.30 0.66
CA THR A 52 3.40 1.53 -0.08
C THR A 52 4.11 0.23 -0.48
N PRO A 53 4.31 -0.78 0.40
CA PRO A 53 5.00 -2.02 0.01
C PRO A 53 4.28 -2.83 -1.08
N PRO A 54 2.99 -3.19 -0.98
CA PRO A 54 2.29 -3.92 -2.03
C PRO A 54 2.34 -3.20 -3.38
N HIS A 55 2.11 -1.88 -3.37
CA HIS A 55 2.15 -1.03 -4.55
C HIS A 55 3.53 -1.04 -5.22
N THR A 56 4.58 -0.73 -4.45
CA THR A 56 5.92 -0.56 -4.98
C THR A 56 6.57 -1.89 -5.36
N TRP A 57 6.35 -2.96 -4.58
CA TRP A 57 6.88 -4.28 -4.93
C TRP A 57 6.23 -4.87 -6.17
N ALA A 58 4.93 -4.63 -6.39
CA ALA A 58 4.26 -5.02 -7.64
C ALA A 58 4.91 -4.32 -8.85
N LEU A 59 5.19 -3.02 -8.74
CA LEU A 59 5.91 -2.27 -9.76
C LEU A 59 7.35 -2.78 -9.94
N ALA A 60 8.06 -3.01 -8.83
CA ALA A 60 9.44 -3.47 -8.84
C ALA A 60 9.60 -4.89 -9.40
N MET A 61 8.57 -5.75 -9.31
CA MET A 61 8.56 -7.03 -10.02
C MET A 61 8.63 -6.84 -11.54
N ARG A 62 7.93 -5.84 -12.07
CA ARG A 62 7.95 -5.52 -13.51
C ARG A 62 9.32 -5.02 -13.98
N TYR A 63 9.99 -4.22 -13.15
CA TYR A 63 11.28 -3.58 -13.45
C TYR A 63 12.45 -4.23 -12.71
N ARG A 64 12.36 -5.55 -12.44
CA ARG A 64 13.36 -6.31 -11.70
C ARG A 64 14.76 -6.19 -12.28
N GLU A 65 14.88 -6.32 -13.61
CA GLU A 65 16.17 -6.28 -14.32
C GLU A 65 16.79 -4.89 -14.26
N ASP A 66 15.98 -3.83 -14.37
CA ASP A 66 16.46 -2.45 -14.29
C ASP A 66 17.03 -2.16 -12.89
N TYR A 67 16.33 -2.61 -11.83
CA TYR A 67 16.85 -2.47 -10.47
C TYR A 67 18.12 -3.29 -10.21
N ALA A 68 18.20 -4.48 -10.77
CA ALA A 68 19.39 -5.31 -10.66
C ALA A 68 20.60 -4.69 -11.38
N SER A 69 20.39 -4.05 -12.53
CA SER A 69 21.48 -3.42 -13.34
C SER A 69 22.15 -2.24 -12.62
N VAL A 70 21.50 -1.62 -11.64
CA VAL A 70 22.01 -0.49 -10.86
C VAL A 70 22.30 -0.84 -9.39
N ASP A 71 22.43 -2.13 -9.08
CA ASP A 71 22.73 -2.67 -7.74
C ASP A 71 21.80 -2.15 -6.62
N VAL A 72 20.52 -1.95 -6.94
CA VAL A 72 19.51 -1.60 -5.92
C VAL A 72 18.82 -2.87 -5.42
N PRO A 73 19.01 -3.28 -4.15
CA PRO A 73 18.47 -4.53 -3.60
C PRO A 73 16.97 -4.42 -3.29
N MET A 74 16.15 -4.23 -4.34
CA MET A 74 14.71 -4.30 -4.20
C MET A 74 14.28 -5.73 -3.85
N LEU A 75 13.19 -5.86 -3.09
CA LEU A 75 12.71 -7.18 -2.67
C LEU A 75 12.57 -8.18 -3.84
N PRO A 76 12.04 -7.82 -5.02
CA PRO A 76 11.98 -8.72 -6.16
C PRO A 76 13.33 -9.06 -6.81
N VAL A 77 14.39 -8.30 -6.52
CA VAL A 77 15.75 -8.61 -7.01
C VAL A 77 16.35 -9.74 -6.21
N ILE A 78 16.12 -9.76 -4.87
CA ILE A 78 16.74 -10.68 -3.93
C ILE A 78 15.87 -11.88 -3.54
N LYS A 79 14.55 -11.83 -3.80
CA LYS A 79 13.61 -12.92 -3.55
C LYS A 79 12.96 -13.37 -4.84
N ASP A 80 12.54 -14.63 -4.84
CA ASP A 80 11.69 -15.23 -5.88
C ASP A 80 10.29 -14.60 -5.91
N ALA A 81 9.56 -14.83 -6.98
CA ALA A 81 8.21 -14.27 -7.16
C ALA A 81 7.25 -14.66 -6.03
N ARG A 82 7.36 -15.90 -5.53
CA ARG A 82 6.55 -16.41 -4.42
C ARG A 82 6.86 -15.71 -3.10
N GLY A 83 8.14 -15.50 -2.79
CA GLY A 83 8.56 -14.79 -1.57
C GLY A 83 8.11 -13.33 -1.56
N VAL A 84 8.12 -12.66 -2.72
CA VAL A 84 7.58 -11.30 -2.88
C VAL A 84 6.06 -11.32 -2.71
N ALA A 85 5.36 -12.23 -3.36
CA ALA A 85 3.90 -12.35 -3.27
C ALA A 85 3.40 -12.61 -1.85
N ASN A 86 4.12 -13.42 -1.05
CA ASN A 86 3.82 -13.63 0.37
C ASN A 86 3.83 -12.32 1.17
N GLN A 87 4.85 -11.49 0.95
CA GLN A 87 4.96 -10.19 1.61
C GLN A 87 3.86 -9.24 1.16
N ILE A 88 3.55 -9.21 -0.13
CA ILE A 88 2.47 -8.39 -0.69
C ILE A 88 1.13 -8.77 -0.04
N VAL A 89 0.80 -10.06 0.06
CA VAL A 89 -0.45 -10.51 0.70
C VAL A 89 -0.50 -10.10 2.17
N LEU A 90 0.60 -10.28 2.92
CA LEU A 90 0.66 -9.88 4.33
C LEU A 90 0.37 -8.38 4.51
N TYR A 91 1.10 -7.52 3.78
CA TYR A 91 0.91 -6.07 3.86
C TYR A 91 -0.47 -5.63 3.36
N SER A 92 -1.05 -6.33 2.37
CA SER A 92 -2.40 -6.07 1.89
C SER A 92 -3.46 -6.31 2.97
N TRP A 93 -3.33 -7.40 3.74
CA TRP A 93 -4.23 -7.65 4.87
C TRP A 93 -4.12 -6.57 5.94
N VAL A 94 -2.89 -6.18 6.32
CA VAL A 94 -2.68 -5.13 7.32
C VAL A 94 -3.23 -3.79 6.82
N MET A 95 -3.00 -3.44 5.55
CA MET A 95 -3.54 -2.22 4.94
C MET A 95 -5.07 -2.18 4.99
N VAL A 96 -5.74 -3.27 4.57
CA VAL A 96 -7.21 -3.32 4.57
C VAL A 96 -7.76 -3.27 6.00
N ALA A 97 -7.17 -4.01 6.93
CA ALA A 97 -7.55 -3.93 8.35
C ALA A 97 -7.39 -2.51 8.90
N THR A 98 -6.26 -1.85 8.61
CA THR A 98 -6.01 -0.47 9.06
C THR A 98 -7.04 0.51 8.47
N SER A 99 -7.42 0.35 7.19
CA SER A 99 -8.44 1.22 6.59
C SER A 99 -9.81 1.05 7.27
N LEU A 100 -10.16 -0.16 7.71
CA LEU A 100 -11.42 -0.40 8.42
C LEU A 100 -11.41 0.14 9.85
N VAL A 101 -10.24 0.25 10.50
CA VAL A 101 -10.10 0.87 11.83
C VAL A 101 -10.47 2.35 11.82
N LEU A 102 -10.36 3.02 10.68
CA LEU A 102 -10.76 4.44 10.58
C LEU A 102 -12.24 4.64 10.88
N TRP A 103 -13.10 3.67 10.54
CA TRP A 103 -14.55 3.77 10.78
C TRP A 103 -14.91 4.07 12.24
N PRO A 104 -14.53 3.23 13.23
CA PRO A 104 -14.87 3.51 14.63
C PRO A 104 -14.10 4.68 15.23
N VAL A 105 -12.91 5.02 14.70
CA VAL A 105 -12.06 6.09 15.25
C VAL A 105 -12.51 7.48 14.79
N ALA A 106 -12.87 7.60 13.51
CA ALA A 106 -13.35 8.86 12.94
C ALA A 106 -14.87 9.00 13.02
N GLU A 107 -15.57 8.04 13.66
CA GLU A 107 -17.02 8.02 13.77
C GLU A 107 -17.73 8.30 12.43
N THR A 108 -17.14 7.77 11.32
CA THR A 108 -17.67 7.97 9.97
C THR A 108 -19.06 7.32 9.83
N GLY A 109 -19.84 7.80 8.87
CA GLY A 109 -21.09 7.15 8.47
C GLY A 109 -20.89 5.76 7.89
N LEU A 110 -21.94 5.17 7.36
CA LEU A 110 -21.89 3.83 6.75
C LEU A 110 -21.31 3.83 5.33
N PHE A 111 -21.23 4.98 4.68
CA PHE A 111 -20.72 5.08 3.31
C PHE A 111 -19.24 4.67 3.23
N TYR A 112 -18.42 5.25 4.11
CA TYR A 112 -16.97 4.95 4.14
C TYR A 112 -16.66 3.45 4.35
N PRO A 113 -17.16 2.78 5.42
CA PRO A 113 -16.81 1.38 5.67
C PRO A 113 -17.32 0.43 4.58
N ILE A 114 -18.46 0.71 3.95
CA ILE A 114 -18.95 -0.07 2.82
C ILE A 114 -17.98 0.03 1.64
N VAL A 115 -17.56 1.24 1.28
CA VAL A 115 -16.59 1.45 0.21
C VAL A 115 -15.25 0.80 0.55
N ALA A 116 -14.76 0.98 1.78
CA ALA A 116 -13.51 0.37 2.24
C ALA A 116 -13.53 -1.17 2.18
N LEU A 117 -14.67 -1.79 2.55
CA LEU A 117 -14.87 -3.25 2.43
C LEU A 117 -14.85 -3.73 0.98
N ILE A 118 -15.57 -3.06 0.09
CA ILE A 118 -15.64 -3.44 -1.33
C ILE A 118 -14.27 -3.32 -1.99
N LEU A 119 -13.60 -2.18 -1.77
CA LEU A 119 -12.25 -1.94 -2.31
C LEU A 119 -11.23 -2.91 -1.72
N GLY A 120 -11.30 -3.12 -0.40
CA GLY A 120 -10.43 -4.05 0.32
C GLY A 120 -10.59 -5.48 -0.15
N ALA A 121 -11.83 -5.96 -0.28
CA ALA A 121 -12.11 -7.30 -0.79
C ALA A 121 -11.56 -7.49 -2.22
N GLY A 122 -11.81 -6.54 -3.12
CA GLY A 122 -11.29 -6.58 -4.49
C GLY A 122 -9.76 -6.59 -4.53
N PHE A 123 -9.11 -5.79 -3.70
CA PHE A 123 -7.65 -5.76 -3.60
C PHE A 123 -7.08 -7.07 -3.05
N LEU A 124 -7.65 -7.61 -1.98
CA LEU A 124 -7.23 -8.88 -1.39
C LEU A 124 -7.43 -10.05 -2.36
N VAL A 125 -8.53 -10.09 -3.11
CA VAL A 125 -8.75 -11.11 -4.15
C VAL A 125 -7.61 -11.06 -5.18
N GLU A 126 -7.27 -9.90 -5.73
CA GLU A 126 -6.18 -9.82 -6.73
C GLU A 126 -4.81 -10.14 -6.11
N ALA A 127 -4.56 -9.73 -4.86
CA ALA A 127 -3.32 -10.09 -4.15
C ALA A 127 -3.18 -11.62 -4.00
N HIS A 128 -4.26 -12.33 -3.63
CA HIS A 128 -4.25 -13.79 -3.53
C HIS A 128 -4.17 -14.47 -4.90
N LEU A 129 -4.85 -13.94 -5.93
CA LEU A 129 -4.72 -14.46 -7.29
C LEU A 129 -3.29 -14.29 -7.82
N MET A 130 -2.66 -13.16 -7.54
CA MET A 130 -1.25 -12.95 -7.87
C MET A 130 -0.34 -13.94 -7.13
N TRP A 131 -0.59 -14.19 -5.84
CA TRP A 131 0.12 -15.18 -5.05
C TRP A 131 -0.04 -16.60 -5.59
N LEU A 132 -1.25 -17.00 -6.01
CA LEU A 132 -1.50 -18.30 -6.64
C LEU A 132 -0.74 -18.44 -7.96
N ARG A 133 -0.70 -17.39 -8.77
CA ARG A 133 0.08 -17.38 -10.03
C ARG A 133 1.58 -17.52 -9.75
N ALA A 134 2.11 -16.80 -8.74
CA ALA A 134 3.51 -16.87 -8.32
C ALA A 134 3.90 -18.23 -7.71
N ARG A 135 2.96 -19.03 -7.24
CA ARG A 135 3.21 -20.42 -6.80
C ARG A 135 3.39 -21.39 -7.96
N ASN A 136 2.73 -21.10 -9.07
CA ASN A 136 2.63 -22.03 -10.20
C ASN A 136 3.61 -21.69 -11.34
N SER A 137 4.25 -20.51 -11.29
CA SER A 137 5.21 -20.07 -12.31
C SER A 137 6.14 -19.01 -11.74
N ASP A 138 7.43 -19.15 -12.04
CA ASP A 138 8.44 -18.12 -11.76
C ASP A 138 8.50 -17.05 -12.86
N GLU A 139 7.75 -17.24 -13.95
CA GLU A 139 7.70 -16.29 -15.05
C GLU A 139 6.84 -15.07 -14.70
N LEU A 140 7.46 -13.89 -14.68
CA LEU A 140 6.81 -12.62 -14.31
C LEU A 140 5.61 -12.26 -15.20
N SER A 141 5.63 -12.66 -16.46
CA SER A 141 4.50 -12.47 -17.39
C SER A 141 3.23 -13.17 -16.89
N MET A 142 3.39 -14.35 -16.29
CA MET A 142 2.29 -15.13 -15.73
C MET A 142 1.79 -14.61 -14.38
N VAL A 143 2.66 -13.99 -13.60
CA VAL A 143 2.33 -13.41 -12.27
C VAL A 143 1.42 -12.18 -12.40
N LYS A 144 1.54 -11.40 -13.48
CA LYS A 144 0.75 -10.19 -13.81
C LYS A 144 0.77 -9.12 -12.70
N PRO A 145 1.94 -8.70 -12.20
CA PRO A 145 2.02 -7.79 -11.06
C PRO A 145 1.43 -6.40 -11.35
N MET A 146 1.42 -5.96 -12.61
CA MET A 146 0.86 -4.66 -13.00
C MET A 146 -0.64 -4.54 -12.76
N ARG A 147 -1.39 -5.66 -12.70
CA ARG A 147 -2.82 -5.62 -12.33
C ARG A 147 -2.99 -5.16 -10.90
N LEU A 148 -2.19 -5.71 -9.97
CA LEU A 148 -2.20 -5.30 -8.56
C LEU A 148 -1.74 -3.85 -8.41
N PHE A 149 -0.70 -3.44 -9.16
CA PHE A 149 -0.21 -2.05 -9.18
C PHE A 149 -1.33 -1.05 -9.54
N HIS A 150 -2.05 -1.29 -10.63
CA HIS A 150 -3.15 -0.39 -11.03
C HIS A 150 -4.30 -0.42 -10.03
N LEU A 151 -4.64 -1.60 -9.50
CA LEU A 151 -5.69 -1.73 -8.51
C LEU A 151 -5.33 -1.04 -7.18
N SER A 152 -4.04 -1.03 -6.81
CA SER A 152 -3.58 -0.31 -5.62
C SER A 152 -3.77 1.20 -5.73
N ASN A 153 -3.54 1.78 -6.91
CA ASN A 153 -3.82 3.21 -7.16
C ASN A 153 -5.31 3.51 -7.06
N LEU A 154 -6.14 2.66 -7.68
CA LEU A 154 -7.59 2.79 -7.61
C LEU A 154 -8.10 2.69 -6.17
N TYR A 155 -7.59 1.69 -5.42
CA TYR A 155 -7.91 1.49 -4.01
C TYR A 155 -7.65 2.75 -3.19
N LEU A 156 -6.43 3.27 -3.22
CA LEU A 156 -6.06 4.42 -2.40
C LEU A 156 -6.85 5.67 -2.80
N SER A 157 -6.97 5.95 -4.10
CA SER A 157 -7.69 7.11 -4.61
C SER A 157 -9.17 7.10 -4.20
N LEU A 158 -9.85 5.98 -4.42
CA LEU A 158 -11.28 5.88 -4.07
C LEU A 158 -11.51 5.84 -2.56
N LEU A 159 -10.59 5.26 -1.79
CA LEU A 159 -10.65 5.27 -0.33
C LEU A 159 -10.61 6.72 0.22
N PHE A 160 -9.67 7.54 -0.27
CA PHE A 160 -9.57 8.94 0.15
C PHE A 160 -10.76 9.79 -0.32
N VAL A 161 -11.29 9.51 -1.52
CA VAL A 161 -12.55 10.13 -1.97
C VAL A 161 -13.70 9.73 -1.04
N ALA A 162 -13.78 8.47 -0.61
CA ALA A 162 -14.82 8.04 0.33
C ALA A 162 -14.69 8.73 1.70
N VAL A 163 -13.47 8.91 2.22
CA VAL A 163 -13.22 9.69 3.46
C VAL A 163 -13.73 11.13 3.31
N ALA A 164 -13.48 11.76 2.16
CA ALA A 164 -13.91 13.15 1.93
C ALA A 164 -15.41 13.30 1.74
N LEU A 165 -16.08 12.30 1.14
CA LEU A 165 -17.52 12.36 0.86
C LEU A 165 -18.41 11.91 2.02
N ASP A 166 -17.91 11.01 2.88
CA ASP A 166 -18.72 10.45 3.98
C ASP A 166 -19.39 11.50 4.86
N PRO A 167 -18.71 12.57 5.32
CA PRO A 167 -19.35 13.61 6.14
C PRO A 167 -20.46 14.38 5.42
N LEU A 168 -20.47 14.37 4.08
CA LEU A 168 -21.49 15.03 3.26
C LEU A 168 -22.73 14.15 3.06
N LEU A 169 -22.54 12.82 3.11
CA LEU A 169 -23.58 11.81 2.84
C LEU A 169 -24.22 11.27 4.12
N SER A 170 -23.55 11.39 5.27
CA SER A 170 -23.98 10.87 6.57
C SER A 170 -24.70 11.89 7.46
N ARG A 171 -25.00 13.08 6.92
CA ARG A 171 -25.76 14.13 7.60
C ARG A 171 -27.26 13.90 7.52
#